data_a92da64f9494eb0aa01b5eb0472b4d67
#
_entry.id   a92da64f9494eb0aa01b5eb0472b4d67
#
_cell.length_a   1.000
_cell.length_b   1.000
_cell.length_c   1.000
_cell.angle_alpha   90.00
_cell.angle_beta   90.00
_cell.angle_gamma   90.00
#
_symmetry.space_group_name_H-M   'P 1'
#
loop_
_entity.id
_entity.type
_entity.pdbx_description
1 polymer ?
#
loop_
_entity_poly.entity_id
_entity_poly.type
_entity_poly.pdbx_seq_one_letter_code
_entity_poly.pdbx_strand_id
1 'polypeptide(L)'
;YIGFNLNEVQELLAQYPDIRIEYRILDVSDYDAIFTVFDAFAADFGHIDRVVVNAGIGDSRRIGKGRFDTNRRTVEINFVSALAQCEAAMNIFRAQNSGHLVAISSMSAMRGLPKHLTAYGASKAGLAHLAEGIRADMLLTKLPIQVSTIYPGYVRTEINENAKPLPFEVDAETGTTAIVAAIEARVNEACVPSLPWSIVGQAMKHLPLQVVNKVS
;
A
#
# COMPACT_ATOMS: atom_id res chain seq x y z
N TYR A 1 -13.60 0.10 -3.28
CA TYR A 1 -13.52 -0.61 -4.58
C TYR A 1 -12.41 0.01 -5.40
N ILE A 2 -11.30 -0.62 -5.44
CA ILE A 2 -10.26 -0.24 -6.40
C ILE A 2 -9.77 -1.54 -7.05
N GLY A 3 -10.39 -1.83 -8.21
CA GLY A 3 -9.74 -2.58 -9.27
C GLY A 3 -9.51 -4.07 -9.06
N PHE A 4 -10.47 -4.84 -8.54
CA PHE A 4 -10.53 -6.24 -8.96
C PHE A 4 -11.56 -6.34 -10.09
N ASN A 5 -11.08 -6.67 -11.26
CA ASN A 5 -11.92 -7.15 -12.34
C ASN A 5 -12.41 -8.55 -11.91
N LEU A 6 -13.73 -8.74 -11.83
CA LEU A 6 -14.30 -10.06 -11.50
C LEU A 6 -13.78 -11.17 -12.43
N ASN A 7 -13.42 -10.81 -13.66
CA ASN A 7 -12.81 -11.74 -14.62
C ASN A 7 -11.44 -12.24 -14.14
N GLU A 8 -10.59 -11.37 -13.55
CA GLU A 8 -9.29 -11.77 -13.00
C GLU A 8 -9.44 -12.75 -11.84
N VAL A 9 -10.45 -12.55 -10.98
CA VAL A 9 -10.75 -13.51 -9.90
C VAL A 9 -11.18 -14.84 -10.48
N GLN A 10 -12.01 -14.87 -11.52
CA GLN A 10 -12.43 -16.11 -12.19
C GLN A 10 -11.27 -16.81 -12.86
N GLU A 11 -10.35 -16.08 -13.48
CA GLU A 11 -9.12 -16.62 -14.06
C GLU A 11 -8.22 -17.25 -12.99
N LEU A 12 -8.03 -16.58 -11.84
CA LEU A 12 -7.27 -17.12 -10.72
C LEU A 12 -7.91 -18.41 -10.16
N LEU A 13 -9.24 -18.44 -10.00
CA LEU A 13 -9.97 -19.64 -9.56
C LEU A 13 -9.80 -20.80 -10.54
N ALA A 14 -9.80 -20.52 -11.85
CA ALA A 14 -9.57 -21.52 -12.88
C ALA A 14 -8.11 -22.01 -12.92
N GLN A 15 -7.16 -21.11 -12.69
CA GLN A 15 -5.72 -21.42 -12.73
C GLN A 15 -5.27 -22.23 -11.50
N TYR A 16 -5.91 -22.03 -10.35
CA TYR A 16 -5.53 -22.65 -9.08
C TYR A 16 -6.70 -23.38 -8.42
N PRO A 17 -7.22 -24.46 -9.04
CA PRO A 17 -8.43 -25.16 -8.57
C PRO A 17 -8.27 -25.82 -7.19
N ASP A 18 -7.04 -26.14 -6.78
CA ASP A 18 -6.74 -26.78 -5.50
C ASP A 18 -6.49 -25.77 -4.36
N ILE A 19 -6.48 -24.48 -4.68
CA ILE A 19 -6.30 -23.40 -3.69
C ILE A 19 -7.66 -22.80 -3.37
N ARG A 20 -8.00 -22.74 -2.09
CA ARG A 20 -9.20 -22.02 -1.64
C ARG A 20 -9.00 -20.51 -1.82
N ILE A 21 -9.71 -19.93 -2.76
CA ILE A 21 -9.73 -18.49 -3.02
C ILE A 21 -11.13 -17.97 -2.71
N GLU A 22 -11.22 -17.01 -1.78
CA GLU A 22 -12.46 -16.32 -1.42
C GLU A 22 -12.33 -14.84 -1.76
N TYR A 23 -13.42 -14.23 -2.20
CA TYR A 23 -13.44 -12.79 -2.47
C TYR A 23 -14.72 -12.14 -1.95
N ARG A 24 -14.63 -10.85 -1.63
CA ARG A 24 -15.75 -10.01 -1.24
C ARG A 24 -15.62 -8.64 -1.90
N ILE A 25 -16.73 -8.13 -2.39
CA ILE A 25 -16.78 -6.75 -2.90
C ILE A 25 -16.77 -5.81 -1.70
N LEU A 26 -15.85 -4.88 -1.69
CA LEU A 26 -15.67 -3.91 -0.61
C LEU A 26 -15.36 -2.52 -1.20
N ASP A 27 -16.19 -1.54 -0.90
CA ASP A 27 -15.82 -0.13 -1.04
C ASP A 27 -15.03 0.29 0.21
N VAL A 28 -13.75 0.55 0.04
CA VAL A 28 -12.88 0.92 1.17
C VAL A 28 -13.18 2.32 1.74
N SER A 29 -14.07 3.09 1.14
CA SER A 29 -14.60 4.32 1.72
C SER A 29 -15.76 4.09 2.70
N ASP A 30 -16.33 2.89 2.70
CA ASP A 30 -17.27 2.43 3.73
C ASP A 30 -16.48 1.75 4.86
N TYR A 31 -16.19 2.54 5.89
CA TYR A 31 -15.32 2.08 6.98
C TYR A 31 -15.96 0.97 7.81
N ASP A 32 -17.28 0.97 8.01
CA ASP A 32 -17.99 -0.07 8.76
C ASP A 32 -17.97 -1.40 7.99
N ALA A 33 -18.10 -1.33 6.65
CA ALA A 33 -17.98 -2.50 5.79
C ALA A 33 -16.59 -3.13 5.85
N ILE A 34 -15.52 -2.34 6.06
CA ILE A 34 -14.16 -2.88 6.23
C ILE A 34 -14.13 -3.87 7.39
N PHE A 35 -14.56 -3.47 8.59
CA PHE A 35 -14.55 -4.34 9.76
C PHE A 35 -15.40 -5.59 9.54
N THR A 36 -16.61 -5.43 8.99
CA THR A 36 -17.51 -6.55 8.67
C THR A 36 -16.85 -7.57 7.74
N VAL A 37 -16.18 -7.11 6.68
CA VAL A 37 -15.51 -8.00 5.70
C VAL A 37 -14.31 -8.70 6.32
N PHE A 38 -13.51 -8.01 7.13
CA PHE A 38 -12.35 -8.60 7.81
C PHE A 38 -12.77 -9.67 8.81
N ASP A 39 -13.81 -9.39 9.62
CA ASP A 39 -14.35 -10.36 10.57
C ASP A 39 -14.94 -11.58 9.86
N ALA A 40 -15.61 -11.39 8.71
CA ALA A 40 -16.14 -12.48 7.90
C ALA A 40 -15.01 -13.37 7.36
N PHE A 41 -13.90 -12.80 6.86
CA PHE A 41 -12.75 -13.59 6.43
C PHE A 41 -12.08 -14.33 7.61
N ALA A 42 -11.96 -13.70 8.77
CA ALA A 42 -11.43 -14.36 9.95
C ALA A 42 -12.31 -15.54 10.39
N ALA A 43 -13.62 -15.40 10.31
CA ALA A 43 -14.56 -16.51 10.59
C ALA A 43 -14.47 -17.65 9.56
N ASP A 44 -14.35 -17.31 8.26
CA ASP A 44 -14.32 -18.31 7.18
C ASP A 44 -13.02 -19.12 7.14
N PHE A 45 -11.89 -18.48 7.45
CA PHE A 45 -10.57 -19.12 7.42
C PHE A 45 -10.10 -19.59 8.80
N GLY A 46 -10.71 -19.11 9.87
CA GLY A 46 -10.35 -19.43 11.26
C GLY A 46 -9.04 -18.81 11.73
N HIS A 47 -8.13 -18.47 10.82
CA HIS A 47 -6.85 -17.83 11.07
C HIS A 47 -6.43 -16.97 9.88
N ILE A 48 -5.91 -15.78 10.12
CA ILE A 48 -5.38 -14.89 9.09
C ILE A 48 -3.89 -14.69 9.32
N ASP A 49 -3.04 -15.21 8.45
CA ASP A 49 -1.59 -15.10 8.58
C ASP A 49 -1.05 -13.73 8.16
N ARG A 50 -1.69 -13.12 7.14
CA ARG A 50 -1.21 -11.88 6.55
C ARG A 50 -2.36 -11.04 6.01
N VAL A 51 -2.24 -9.73 6.21
CA VAL A 51 -3.09 -8.73 5.56
C VAL A 51 -2.20 -7.75 4.79
N VAL A 52 -2.51 -7.54 3.52
CA VAL A 52 -1.84 -6.56 2.65
C VAL A 52 -2.77 -5.38 2.42
N VAL A 53 -2.47 -4.25 3.04
CA VAL A 53 -3.18 -2.98 2.86
C VAL A 53 -2.63 -2.30 1.61
N ASN A 54 -3.30 -2.54 0.48
CA ASN A 54 -2.85 -2.14 -0.85
C ASN A 54 -3.73 -1.07 -1.50
N ALA A 55 -5.01 -0.98 -1.14
CA ALA A 55 -5.96 -0.07 -1.78
C ALA A 55 -5.43 1.37 -1.86
N GLY A 56 -5.49 1.97 -3.04
CA GLY A 56 -5.00 3.33 -3.23
C GLY A 56 -5.31 3.88 -4.62
N ILE A 57 -5.38 5.21 -4.73
CA ILE A 57 -5.59 5.94 -5.99
C ILE A 57 -4.51 7.00 -6.18
N GLY A 58 -4.20 7.30 -7.44
CA GLY A 58 -3.25 8.33 -7.85
C GLY A 58 -3.89 9.64 -8.32
N ASP A 59 -5.20 9.81 -8.15
CA ASP A 59 -5.94 10.96 -8.69
C ASP A 59 -5.87 12.18 -7.77
N SER A 60 -4.69 12.78 -7.62
CA SER A 60 -4.54 14.05 -6.90
C SER A 60 -4.15 15.20 -7.82
N ARG A 61 -4.34 16.42 -7.37
CA ARG A 61 -4.18 17.64 -8.14
C ARG A 61 -3.33 18.66 -7.38
N ARG A 62 -2.75 19.60 -8.11
CA ARG A 62 -1.94 20.68 -7.52
C ARG A 62 -2.78 21.46 -6.49
N ILE A 63 -2.23 21.61 -5.30
CA ILE A 63 -2.83 22.42 -4.22
C ILE A 63 -3.03 23.87 -4.68
N GLY A 64 -4.15 24.47 -4.31
CA GLY A 64 -4.53 25.83 -4.68
C GLY A 64 -5.10 25.98 -6.11
N LYS A 65 -5.49 24.87 -6.76
CA LYS A 65 -6.13 24.88 -8.09
C LYS A 65 -7.61 24.49 -8.07
N GLY A 66 -8.30 24.67 -6.91
CA GLY A 66 -9.73 24.46 -6.78
C GLY A 66 -10.19 23.01 -6.92
N ARG A 67 -9.32 22.04 -6.62
CA ARG A 67 -9.64 20.61 -6.71
C ARG A 67 -9.52 19.92 -5.35
N PHE A 68 -10.09 20.54 -4.33
CA PHE A 68 -10.07 20.02 -2.96
C PHE A 68 -10.72 18.63 -2.87
N ASP A 69 -11.88 18.43 -3.50
CA ASP A 69 -12.58 17.14 -3.44
C ASP A 69 -11.76 15.98 -3.98
N THR A 70 -11.04 16.19 -5.09
CA THR A 70 -10.15 15.17 -5.66
C THR A 70 -9.01 14.85 -4.70
N ASN A 71 -8.38 15.87 -4.12
CA ASN A 71 -7.29 15.67 -3.16
C ASN A 71 -7.78 15.03 -1.87
N ARG A 72 -8.95 15.45 -1.37
CA ARG A 72 -9.61 14.86 -0.21
C ARG A 72 -9.87 13.37 -0.43
N ARG A 73 -10.49 13.01 -1.56
CA ARG A 73 -10.74 11.60 -1.92
C ARG A 73 -9.45 10.76 -1.95
N THR A 74 -8.36 11.33 -2.48
CA THR A 74 -7.05 10.65 -2.47
C THR A 74 -6.58 10.38 -1.04
N VAL A 75 -6.71 11.33 -0.13
CA VAL A 75 -6.32 11.15 1.28
C VAL A 75 -7.25 10.16 1.98
N GLU A 76 -8.56 10.27 1.76
CA GLU A 76 -9.55 9.36 2.33
C GLU A 76 -9.28 7.91 1.95
N ILE A 77 -9.03 7.64 0.66
CA ILE A 77 -8.77 6.27 0.19
C ILE A 77 -7.38 5.78 0.59
N ASN A 78 -6.33 6.59 0.40
CA ASN A 78 -4.96 6.12 0.59
C ASN A 78 -4.51 6.09 2.06
N PHE A 79 -5.16 6.86 2.92
CA PHE A 79 -4.75 6.97 4.32
C PHE A 79 -5.87 6.65 5.30
N VAL A 80 -7.05 7.27 5.21
CA VAL A 80 -8.11 7.03 6.21
C VAL A 80 -8.67 5.60 6.08
N SER A 81 -8.93 5.13 4.85
CA SER A 81 -9.36 3.74 4.66
C SER A 81 -8.25 2.74 5.02
N ALA A 82 -6.99 3.09 4.73
CA ALA A 82 -5.86 2.25 5.12
C ALA A 82 -5.70 2.17 6.64
N LEU A 83 -5.96 3.25 7.38
CA LEU A 83 -6.03 3.23 8.84
C LEU A 83 -7.12 2.26 9.32
N ALA A 84 -8.33 2.31 8.76
CA ALA A 84 -9.41 1.38 9.12
C ALA A 84 -9.04 -0.08 8.82
N GLN A 85 -8.40 -0.35 7.67
CA GLN A 85 -7.91 -1.68 7.33
C GLN A 85 -6.80 -2.17 8.29
N CYS A 86 -5.87 -1.28 8.66
CA CYS A 86 -4.86 -1.60 9.68
C CYS A 86 -5.50 -1.91 11.03
N GLU A 87 -6.48 -1.12 11.47
CA GLU A 87 -7.21 -1.34 12.72
C GLU A 87 -7.92 -2.69 12.71
N ALA A 88 -8.69 -3.01 11.65
CA ALA A 88 -9.37 -4.29 11.51
C ALA A 88 -8.38 -5.47 11.52
N ALA A 89 -7.29 -5.38 10.77
CA ALA A 89 -6.25 -6.40 10.75
C ALA A 89 -5.59 -6.59 12.12
N MET A 90 -5.26 -5.50 12.80
CA MET A 90 -4.60 -5.55 14.11
C MET A 90 -5.52 -6.09 15.21
N ASN A 91 -6.84 -5.86 15.13
CA ASN A 91 -7.82 -6.50 16.02
C ASN A 91 -7.74 -8.03 15.91
N ILE A 92 -7.72 -8.56 14.67
CA ILE A 92 -7.59 -9.99 14.41
C ILE A 92 -6.23 -10.51 14.91
N PHE A 93 -5.13 -9.87 14.52
CA PHE A 93 -3.78 -10.32 14.86
C PHE A 93 -3.49 -10.30 16.35
N ARG A 94 -4.01 -9.31 17.10
CA ARG A 94 -3.89 -9.25 18.56
C ARG A 94 -4.68 -10.38 19.22
N ALA A 95 -5.89 -10.68 18.74
CA ALA A 95 -6.70 -11.79 19.23
C ALA A 95 -6.03 -13.15 18.97
N GLN A 96 -5.41 -13.33 17.80
CA GLN A 96 -4.66 -14.54 17.42
C GLN A 96 -3.28 -14.64 18.08
N ASN A 97 -2.75 -13.54 18.62
CA ASN A 97 -1.35 -13.41 19.06
C ASN A 97 -0.34 -13.77 17.95
N SER A 98 -0.66 -13.48 16.72
CA SER A 98 0.19 -13.70 15.52
C SER A 98 -0.35 -12.96 14.33
N GLY A 99 0.52 -12.64 13.35
CA GLY A 99 0.11 -12.06 12.09
C GLY A 99 1.23 -11.30 11.39
N HIS A 100 0.93 -10.88 10.16
CA HIS A 100 1.82 -10.06 9.35
C HIS A 100 1.03 -8.96 8.64
N LEU A 101 1.14 -7.73 9.14
CA LEU A 101 0.59 -6.54 8.49
C LEU A 101 1.57 -6.00 7.44
N VAL A 102 1.11 -5.82 6.22
CA VAL A 102 1.89 -5.24 5.12
C VAL A 102 1.21 -3.97 4.63
N ALA A 103 1.89 -2.84 4.73
CA ALA A 103 1.42 -1.56 4.20
C ALA A 103 2.12 -1.25 2.87
N ILE A 104 1.34 -1.09 1.79
CA ILE A 104 1.87 -0.69 0.49
C ILE A 104 1.84 0.84 0.39
N SER A 105 3.00 1.44 0.69
CA SER A 105 3.22 2.86 0.57
C SER A 105 3.66 3.26 -0.86
N SER A 106 4.67 4.07 -1.02
CA SER A 106 5.24 4.50 -2.30
C SER A 106 6.57 5.19 -2.08
N MET A 107 7.44 5.20 -3.08
CA MET A 107 8.63 6.05 -3.11
C MET A 107 8.29 7.54 -2.94
N SER A 108 7.09 7.97 -3.34
CA SER A 108 6.61 9.35 -3.12
C SER A 108 6.43 9.72 -1.65
N ALA A 109 6.44 8.75 -0.73
CA ALA A 109 6.41 8.98 0.71
C ALA A 109 7.74 9.49 1.27
N MET A 110 8.85 9.28 0.55
CA MET A 110 10.20 9.61 1.03
C MET A 110 10.46 11.11 1.15
N ARG A 111 9.75 11.93 0.37
CA ARG A 111 9.90 13.39 0.33
C ARG A 111 8.62 14.07 -0.14
N GLY A 112 8.37 15.31 0.29
CA GLY A 112 7.33 16.14 -0.29
C GLY A 112 7.61 16.40 -1.77
N LEU A 113 6.72 15.96 -2.65
CA LEU A 113 6.85 16.10 -4.09
C LEU A 113 5.84 17.14 -4.63
N PRO A 114 6.15 17.82 -5.75
CA PRO A 114 5.34 18.92 -6.26
C PRO A 114 4.13 18.44 -7.09
N LYS A 115 3.30 19.40 -7.51
CA LYS A 115 2.19 19.23 -8.45
C LYS A 115 1.11 18.27 -7.92
N HIS A 116 0.77 17.28 -8.72
CA HIS A 116 -0.23 16.25 -8.40
C HIS A 116 0.28 15.25 -7.35
N LEU A 117 1.58 15.14 -7.12
CA LEU A 117 2.15 14.23 -6.13
C LEU A 117 2.07 14.76 -4.69
N THR A 118 1.67 16.02 -4.47
CA THR A 118 1.67 16.62 -3.12
C THR A 118 0.73 15.89 -2.16
N ALA A 119 -0.55 15.77 -2.50
CA ALA A 119 -1.53 15.11 -1.64
C ALA A 119 -1.34 13.57 -1.64
N TYR A 120 -1.02 13.00 -2.80
CA TYR A 120 -0.70 11.58 -2.92
C TYR A 120 0.49 11.19 -2.06
N GLY A 121 1.63 11.87 -2.20
CA GLY A 121 2.83 11.59 -1.40
C GLY A 121 2.58 11.77 0.10
N ALA A 122 1.83 12.80 0.49
CA ALA A 122 1.44 13.00 1.88
C ALA A 122 0.59 11.85 2.43
N SER A 123 -0.38 11.34 1.66
CA SER A 123 -1.21 10.20 2.06
C SER A 123 -0.39 8.91 2.22
N LYS A 124 0.56 8.65 1.31
CA LYS A 124 1.46 7.49 1.37
C LYS A 124 2.52 7.63 2.47
N ALA A 125 3.00 8.84 2.77
CA ALA A 125 3.85 9.11 3.93
C ALA A 125 3.10 8.88 5.24
N GLY A 126 1.84 9.31 5.33
CA GLY A 126 0.97 9.04 6.47
C GLY A 126 0.82 7.54 6.75
N LEU A 127 0.55 6.73 5.70
CA LEU A 127 0.46 5.28 5.81
C LEU A 127 1.78 4.64 6.27
N ALA A 128 2.91 5.10 5.73
CA ALA A 128 4.22 4.59 6.13
C ALA A 128 4.51 4.88 7.61
N HIS A 129 4.20 6.08 8.06
CA HIS A 129 4.38 6.50 9.46
C HIS A 129 3.44 5.76 10.42
N LEU A 130 2.20 5.52 9.99
CA LEU A 130 1.24 4.68 10.72
C LEU A 130 1.80 3.26 10.92
N ALA A 131 2.28 2.63 9.84
CA ALA A 131 2.86 1.28 9.90
C ALA A 131 4.11 1.23 10.80
N GLU A 132 4.97 2.25 10.77
CA GLU A 132 6.10 2.39 11.67
C GLU A 132 5.65 2.48 13.14
N GLY A 133 4.62 3.27 13.43
CA GLY A 133 4.04 3.39 14.77
C GLY A 133 3.48 2.07 15.29
N ILE A 134 2.74 1.33 14.44
CA ILE A 134 2.23 -0.01 14.79
C ILE A 134 3.39 -0.97 15.06
N ARG A 135 4.44 -0.95 14.24
CA ARG A 135 5.66 -1.76 14.45
C ARG A 135 6.33 -1.43 15.78
N ALA A 136 6.45 -0.15 16.11
CA ALA A 136 7.03 0.28 17.38
C ALA A 136 6.21 -0.22 18.58
N ASP A 137 4.88 -0.22 18.48
CA ASP A 137 3.98 -0.77 19.50
C ASP A 137 4.14 -2.29 19.64
N MET A 138 4.31 -3.04 18.54
CA MET A 138 4.58 -4.48 18.59
C MET A 138 5.92 -4.79 19.27
N LEU A 139 6.95 -4.00 19.02
CA LEU A 139 8.24 -4.13 19.70
C LEU A 139 8.12 -3.83 21.21
N LEU A 140 7.38 -2.79 21.58
CA LEU A 140 7.16 -2.41 22.97
C LEU A 140 6.36 -3.48 23.74
N THR A 141 5.30 -3.99 23.15
CA THR A 141 4.42 -5.00 23.75
C THR A 141 4.93 -6.43 23.59
N LYS A 142 5.98 -6.65 22.81
CA LYS A 142 6.57 -7.96 22.49
C LYS A 142 5.58 -8.96 21.88
N LEU A 143 4.57 -8.45 21.18
CA LEU A 143 3.64 -9.30 20.45
C LEU A 143 4.32 -9.83 19.16
N PRO A 144 4.15 -11.13 18.84
CA PRO A 144 4.77 -11.75 17.67
C PRO A 144 4.02 -11.41 16.37
N ILE A 145 3.75 -10.11 16.17
CA ILE A 145 3.08 -9.58 14.98
C ILE A 145 4.12 -8.79 14.18
N GLN A 146 4.34 -9.20 12.95
CA GLN A 146 5.24 -8.52 12.03
C GLN A 146 4.53 -7.37 11.33
N VAL A 147 5.25 -6.26 11.09
CA VAL A 147 4.74 -5.11 10.32
C VAL A 147 5.75 -4.71 9.27
N SER A 148 5.37 -4.80 8.00
CA SER A 148 6.20 -4.44 6.85
C SER A 148 5.65 -3.20 6.14
N THR A 149 6.53 -2.31 5.72
CA THR A 149 6.20 -1.17 4.85
C THR A 149 6.95 -1.33 3.52
N ILE A 150 6.21 -1.43 2.44
CA ILE A 150 6.78 -1.56 1.11
C ILE A 150 6.62 -0.22 0.37
N TYR A 151 7.70 0.23 -0.26
CA TYR A 151 7.75 1.47 -1.05
C TYR A 151 8.01 1.14 -2.51
N PRO A 152 6.95 0.85 -3.30
CA PRO A 152 7.10 0.66 -4.73
C PRO A 152 7.61 1.93 -5.41
N GLY A 153 8.53 1.74 -6.37
CA GLY A 153 8.88 2.74 -7.35
C GLY A 153 7.81 2.87 -8.44
N TYR A 154 8.22 3.28 -9.63
CA TYR A 154 7.30 3.33 -10.75
C TYR A 154 7.11 1.93 -11.35
N VAL A 155 5.89 1.43 -11.24
CA VAL A 155 5.45 0.18 -11.84
C VAL A 155 4.40 0.52 -12.90
N ARG A 156 4.60 0.04 -14.12
CA ARG A 156 3.63 0.21 -15.20
C ARG A 156 2.45 -0.71 -14.95
N THR A 157 1.28 -0.11 -14.88
CA THR A 157 0.01 -0.79 -14.69
C THR A 157 -1.00 -0.23 -15.68
N GLU A 158 -2.15 -0.84 -15.84
CA GLU A 158 -3.23 -0.33 -16.67
C GLU A 158 -3.62 1.12 -16.36
N ILE A 159 -3.50 1.53 -15.09
CA ILE A 159 -3.83 2.90 -14.63
C ILE A 159 -2.92 3.96 -15.31
N ASN A 160 -1.68 3.61 -15.62
CA ASN A 160 -0.68 4.52 -16.22
C ASN A 160 -0.14 4.06 -17.57
N GLU A 161 -0.79 3.09 -18.20
CA GLU A 161 -0.35 2.49 -19.47
C GLU A 161 -0.11 3.55 -20.58
N ASN A 162 -0.99 4.55 -20.64
CA ASN A 162 -0.92 5.63 -21.62
C ASN A 162 -0.05 6.82 -21.18
N ALA A 163 0.56 6.76 -19.99
CA ALA A 163 1.47 7.80 -19.51
C ALA A 163 2.85 7.69 -20.19
N LYS A 164 3.56 8.83 -20.25
CA LYS A 164 4.96 8.81 -20.69
C LYS A 164 5.80 7.94 -19.76
N PRO A 165 6.75 7.14 -20.27
CA PRO A 165 7.65 6.36 -19.44
C PRO A 165 8.35 7.22 -18.39
N LEU A 166 8.41 6.71 -17.16
CA LEU A 166 9.07 7.35 -16.05
C LEU A 166 10.47 6.76 -15.84
N PRO A 167 11.41 7.52 -15.27
CA PRO A 167 12.73 6.98 -14.94
C PRO A 167 12.65 5.76 -14.02
N PHE A 168 13.37 4.70 -14.36
CA PHE A 168 13.42 3.45 -13.59
C PHE A 168 12.07 2.75 -13.44
N GLU A 169 11.14 3.00 -14.36
CA GLU A 169 9.88 2.29 -14.42
C GLU A 169 10.11 0.82 -14.80
N VAL A 170 9.43 -0.07 -14.15
CA VAL A 170 9.42 -1.51 -14.46
C VAL A 170 8.02 -1.94 -14.87
N ASP A 171 7.92 -3.06 -15.61
CA ASP A 171 6.62 -3.66 -15.93
C ASP A 171 5.92 -4.22 -14.67
N ALA A 172 4.64 -4.57 -14.82
CA ALA A 172 3.82 -5.07 -13.73
C ALA A 172 4.38 -6.38 -13.13
N GLU A 173 4.86 -7.29 -13.97
CA GLU A 173 5.39 -8.59 -13.53
C GLU A 173 6.65 -8.41 -12.69
N THR A 174 7.62 -7.63 -13.17
CA THR A 174 8.85 -7.32 -12.44
C THR A 174 8.55 -6.60 -11.11
N GLY A 175 7.63 -5.62 -11.15
CA GLY A 175 7.26 -4.84 -9.98
C GLY A 175 6.56 -5.68 -8.91
N THR A 176 5.55 -6.47 -9.31
CA THR A 176 4.80 -7.34 -8.38
C THR A 176 5.68 -8.46 -7.83
N THR A 177 6.54 -9.08 -8.64
CA THR A 177 7.50 -10.08 -8.17
C THR A 177 8.42 -9.51 -7.08
N ALA A 178 8.94 -8.30 -7.28
CA ALA A 178 9.78 -7.65 -6.27
C ALA A 178 9.01 -7.31 -4.98
N ILE A 179 7.74 -6.88 -5.10
CA ILE A 179 6.87 -6.62 -3.95
C ILE A 179 6.64 -7.93 -3.18
N VAL A 180 6.23 -9.00 -3.86
CA VAL A 180 5.98 -10.30 -3.23
C VAL A 180 7.23 -10.84 -2.54
N ALA A 181 8.40 -10.77 -3.19
CA ALA A 181 9.66 -11.20 -2.60
C ALA A 181 9.99 -10.45 -1.30
N ALA A 182 9.76 -9.13 -1.25
CA ALA A 182 9.95 -8.33 -0.04
C ALA A 182 8.95 -8.70 1.07
N ILE A 183 7.69 -8.98 0.71
CA ILE A 183 6.65 -9.43 1.64
C ILE A 183 7.00 -10.79 2.23
N GLU A 184 7.43 -11.76 1.40
CA GLU A 184 7.83 -13.11 1.85
C GLU A 184 9.08 -13.08 2.74
N ALA A 185 10.02 -12.19 2.44
CA ALA A 185 11.20 -11.97 3.29
C ALA A 185 10.86 -11.31 4.64
N ARG A 186 9.61 -10.90 4.87
CA ARG A 186 9.13 -10.25 6.11
C ARG A 186 10.01 -9.09 6.56
N VAL A 187 10.49 -8.29 5.62
CA VAL A 187 11.34 -7.14 5.94
C VAL A 187 10.54 -6.06 6.66
N ASN A 188 11.18 -5.28 7.50
CA ASN A 188 10.52 -4.14 8.15
C ASN A 188 10.16 -3.05 7.14
N GLU A 189 11.09 -2.76 6.22
CA GLU A 189 10.90 -1.77 5.16
C GLU A 189 11.68 -2.18 3.90
N ALA A 190 11.10 -1.94 2.73
CA ALA A 190 11.79 -2.13 1.45
C ALA A 190 11.34 -1.14 0.39
N CYS A 191 12.31 -0.57 -0.32
CA CYS A 191 12.08 0.05 -1.62
C CYS A 191 12.10 -1.05 -2.69
N VAL A 192 11.14 -1.08 -3.60
CA VAL A 192 11.01 -2.16 -4.59
C VAL A 192 10.78 -1.63 -6.00
N PRO A 193 11.51 -2.17 -6.99
CA PRO A 193 12.71 -3.01 -6.86
C PRO A 193 13.81 -2.35 -6.01
N SER A 194 14.66 -3.15 -5.34
CA SER A 194 15.65 -2.59 -4.41
C SER A 194 16.61 -1.62 -5.10
N LEU A 195 17.07 -1.95 -6.30
CA LEU A 195 17.85 -1.04 -7.15
C LEU A 195 17.00 -0.58 -8.33
N PRO A 196 17.04 0.72 -8.66
CA PRO A 196 17.83 1.78 -8.00
C PRO A 196 17.14 2.43 -6.79
N TRP A 197 15.91 2.00 -6.42
CA TRP A 197 15.03 2.75 -5.54
C TRP A 197 15.53 2.90 -4.10
N SER A 198 16.34 1.96 -3.58
CA SER A 198 16.97 2.14 -2.26
C SER A 198 17.93 3.33 -2.23
N ILE A 199 18.73 3.51 -3.30
CA ILE A 199 19.64 4.65 -3.43
C ILE A 199 18.85 5.94 -3.63
N VAL A 200 17.86 5.92 -4.54
CA VAL A 200 16.99 7.07 -4.81
C VAL A 200 16.25 7.50 -3.56
N GLY A 201 15.71 6.56 -2.78
CA GLY A 201 15.01 6.85 -1.53
C GLY A 201 15.90 7.56 -0.50
N GLN A 202 17.13 7.10 -0.32
CA GLN A 202 18.09 7.77 0.55
C GLN A 202 18.45 9.17 0.02
N ALA A 203 18.67 9.30 -1.27
CA ALA A 203 18.92 10.60 -1.89
C ALA A 203 17.73 11.56 -1.68
N MET A 204 16.49 11.09 -1.88
CA MET A 204 15.29 11.89 -1.65
C MET A 204 15.18 12.39 -0.20
N LYS A 205 15.50 11.56 0.78
CA LYS A 205 15.46 11.93 2.20
C LYS A 205 16.46 13.02 2.58
N HIS A 206 17.65 12.98 2.01
CA HIS A 206 18.78 13.79 2.48
C HIS A 206 19.15 14.99 1.59
N LEU A 207 18.82 14.94 0.28
CA LEU A 207 19.12 16.04 -0.63
C LEU A 207 18.22 17.26 -0.37
N PRO A 208 18.72 18.49 -0.65
CA PRO A 208 17.90 19.69 -0.63
C PRO A 208 16.70 19.58 -1.58
N LEU A 209 15.55 20.14 -1.19
CA LEU A 209 14.31 20.05 -1.97
C LEU A 209 14.46 20.59 -3.40
N GLN A 210 15.29 21.62 -3.60
CA GLN A 210 15.58 22.19 -4.91
C GLN A 210 16.25 21.18 -5.85
N VAL A 211 17.06 20.26 -5.33
CA VAL A 211 17.72 19.20 -6.10
C VAL A 211 16.71 18.12 -6.44
N VAL A 212 15.94 17.66 -5.45
CA VAL A 212 14.89 16.63 -5.66
C VAL A 212 13.88 17.09 -6.72
N ASN A 213 13.43 18.33 -6.69
CA ASN A 213 12.45 18.86 -7.64
C ASN A 213 12.96 18.99 -9.09
N LYS A 214 14.27 18.88 -9.34
CA LYS A 214 14.82 18.90 -10.71
C LYS A 214 14.79 17.52 -11.39
N VAL A 215 14.65 16.47 -10.58
CA VAL A 215 14.67 15.07 -11.04
C VAL A 215 13.32 14.35 -10.86
N SER A 216 12.29 15.06 -10.34
CA SER A 216 10.92 14.55 -10.11
C SER A 216 9.90 15.10 -11.11
#